data_677d0d1c2bcf9619cb8a9c842fdc42d4
#
_entry.id   677d0d1c2bcf9619cb8a9c842fdc42d4
#
_cell.length_a   1.000
_cell.length_b   1.000
_cell.length_c   1.000
_cell.angle_alpha   90.00
_cell.angle_beta   90.00
_cell.angle_gamma   90.00
#
_symmetry.space_group_name_H-M   'P 1'
#
loop_
_entity.id
_entity.type
_entity.pdbx_description
1 polymer ?
#
loop_
_entity_poly.entity_id
_entity_poly.type
_entity_poly.pdbx_seq_one_letter_code
_entity_poly.pdbx_strand_id
1 'polypeptide(L)'
;MRPAPVLLAVAALVAIGTLEALVSNAQLAELPGRARPALTGGGAALTLVGITLSVTVYLALGIFLARDGTSESRVLPIGVAVGLGAGFIGGAIRASLIRAYLGDVLTRYGLGELLIVTLAVFVAFSVAVSVAAGASLTWLSFRAGRRPPRPRPPS
;
A
#
# COMPACT_ATOMS: atom_id res chain seq x y z
N MET A 1 19.26 -15.39 -0.53
CA MET A 1 17.83 -15.00 -0.51
C MET A 1 17.36 -14.79 -1.94
N ARG A 2 16.26 -15.42 -2.36
CA ARG A 2 15.71 -15.23 -3.71
C ARG A 2 14.97 -13.88 -3.75
N PRO A 3 15.30 -12.95 -4.67
CA PRO A 3 14.63 -11.64 -4.72
C PRO A 3 13.17 -11.73 -5.21
N ALA A 4 12.81 -12.86 -5.86
CA ALA A 4 11.50 -13.07 -6.47
C ALA A 4 10.29 -12.80 -5.55
N PRO A 5 10.20 -13.29 -4.30
CA PRO A 5 9.04 -13.05 -3.44
C PRO A 5 8.88 -11.60 -3.03
N VAL A 6 9.99 -10.88 -2.87
CA VAL A 6 9.98 -9.44 -2.54
C VAL A 6 9.44 -8.63 -3.71
N LEU A 7 9.95 -8.90 -4.92
CA LEU A 7 9.48 -8.25 -6.15
C LEU A 7 8.01 -8.54 -6.43
N LEU A 8 7.58 -9.79 -6.20
CA LEU A 8 6.19 -10.20 -6.38
C LEU A 8 5.27 -9.48 -5.38
N ALA A 9 5.70 -9.32 -4.13
CA ALA A 9 4.94 -8.56 -3.13
C ALA A 9 4.80 -7.08 -3.53
N VAL A 10 5.88 -6.43 -4.00
CA VAL A 10 5.81 -5.05 -4.50
C VAL A 10 4.89 -4.95 -5.70
N ALA A 11 5.03 -5.84 -6.69
CA ALA A 11 4.18 -5.85 -7.88
C ALA A 11 2.69 -6.04 -7.55
N ALA A 12 2.37 -6.97 -6.63
CA ALA A 12 1.00 -7.20 -6.18
C ALA A 12 0.42 -5.96 -5.48
N LEU A 13 1.16 -5.33 -4.57
CA LEU A 13 0.72 -4.12 -3.87
C LEU A 13 0.51 -2.94 -4.82
N VAL A 14 1.41 -2.75 -5.80
CA VAL A 14 1.26 -1.73 -6.83
C VAL A 14 0.04 -1.99 -7.70
N ALA A 15 -0.18 -3.25 -8.12
CA ALA A 15 -1.34 -3.62 -8.92
C ALA A 15 -2.67 -3.37 -8.17
N ILE A 16 -2.77 -3.79 -6.90
CA ILE A 16 -3.93 -3.55 -6.04
C ILE A 16 -4.21 -2.04 -5.94
N GLY A 17 -3.18 -1.25 -5.60
CA GLY A 17 -3.31 0.19 -5.45
C GLY A 17 -3.66 0.91 -6.75
N THR A 18 -3.16 0.43 -7.88
CA THR A 18 -3.48 1.00 -9.21
C THR A 18 -4.92 0.70 -9.62
N LEU A 19 -5.38 -0.54 -9.43
CA LEU A 19 -6.77 -0.92 -9.71
C LEU A 19 -7.76 -0.11 -8.86
N GLU A 20 -7.49 0.02 -7.56
CA GLU A 20 -8.28 0.85 -6.66
C GLU A 20 -8.35 2.32 -7.13
N ALA A 21 -7.20 2.88 -7.54
CA ALA A 21 -7.13 4.25 -8.03
C ALA A 21 -7.87 4.45 -9.35
N LEU A 22 -7.77 3.51 -10.28
CA LEU A 22 -8.48 3.58 -11.57
C LEU A 22 -9.99 3.53 -11.38
N VAL A 23 -10.50 2.62 -10.54
CA VAL A 23 -11.93 2.52 -10.29
C VAL A 23 -12.43 3.76 -9.54
N SER A 24 -11.69 4.26 -8.55
CA SER A 24 -12.04 5.50 -7.85
C SER A 24 -12.07 6.71 -8.79
N ASN A 25 -11.11 6.80 -9.72
CA ASN A 25 -11.06 7.88 -10.70
C ASN A 25 -12.22 7.80 -11.72
N ALA A 26 -12.58 6.59 -12.17
CA ALA A 26 -13.74 6.39 -13.04
C ALA A 26 -15.04 6.83 -12.36
N GLN A 27 -15.23 6.51 -11.08
CA GLN A 27 -16.40 6.96 -10.30
C GLN A 27 -16.45 8.49 -10.14
N LEU A 28 -15.30 9.17 -10.02
CA LEU A 28 -15.25 10.63 -9.97
C LEU A 28 -15.60 11.27 -11.33
N ALA A 29 -15.24 10.64 -12.44
CA ALA A 29 -15.52 11.12 -13.78
C ALA A 29 -17.04 11.04 -14.13
N GLU A 30 -17.78 10.11 -13.52
CA GLU A 30 -19.22 9.92 -13.74
C GLU A 30 -20.12 10.90 -12.95
N LEU A 31 -19.53 11.82 -12.16
CA LEU A 31 -20.27 12.76 -11.31
C LEU A 31 -20.23 14.21 -11.86
N PRO A 32 -20.83 14.52 -13.03
CA PRO A 32 -20.87 15.88 -13.54
C PRO A 32 -21.74 16.75 -12.63
N GLY A 33 -21.13 17.76 -12.04
CA GLY A 33 -21.83 18.85 -11.35
C GLY A 33 -22.23 18.62 -9.89
N ARG A 34 -21.92 17.53 -9.24
CA ARG A 34 -22.17 17.32 -7.81
C ARG A 34 -20.98 17.75 -6.97
N ALA A 35 -21.15 18.84 -6.23
CA ALA A 35 -20.14 19.44 -5.36
C ALA A 35 -19.75 18.59 -4.12
N ARG A 36 -20.31 17.40 -3.97
CA ARG A 36 -19.96 16.46 -2.89
C ARG A 36 -19.78 15.08 -3.50
N PRO A 37 -18.60 14.47 -3.39
CA PRO A 37 -18.49 13.03 -3.56
C PRO A 37 -19.35 12.42 -2.44
N ALA A 38 -20.59 12.02 -2.78
CA ALA A 38 -21.29 11.11 -1.91
C ALA A 38 -20.38 9.90 -1.80
N LEU A 39 -19.94 9.56 -0.57
CA LEU A 39 -19.34 8.27 -0.28
C LEU A 39 -20.44 7.24 -0.57
N THR A 40 -20.63 6.95 -1.84
CA THR A 40 -21.52 5.87 -2.26
C THR A 40 -20.93 4.61 -1.69
N GLY A 41 -21.75 3.75 -1.10
CA GLY A 41 -21.28 2.55 -0.39
C GLY A 41 -20.33 1.66 -1.22
N GLY A 42 -20.32 1.79 -2.55
CA GLY A 42 -19.39 1.13 -3.45
C GLY A 42 -17.94 1.60 -3.31
N GLY A 43 -17.69 2.90 -3.11
CA GLY A 43 -16.33 3.41 -2.93
C GLY A 43 -15.70 2.94 -1.62
N ALA A 44 -16.47 2.95 -0.53
CA ALA A 44 -16.00 2.46 0.76
C ALA A 44 -15.72 0.94 0.73
N ALA A 45 -16.58 0.15 0.09
CA ALA A 45 -16.36 -1.29 -0.06
C ALA A 45 -15.09 -1.59 -0.86
N LEU A 46 -14.83 -0.87 -1.96
CA LEU A 46 -13.62 -1.05 -2.77
C LEU A 46 -12.35 -0.72 -1.96
N THR A 47 -12.37 0.37 -1.21
CA THR A 47 -11.24 0.74 -0.34
C THR A 47 -10.96 -0.33 0.72
N LEU A 48 -12.01 -0.89 1.34
CA LEU A 48 -11.86 -1.98 2.31
C LEU A 48 -11.27 -3.24 1.66
N VAL A 49 -11.69 -3.58 0.44
CA VAL A 49 -11.12 -4.71 -0.32
C VAL A 49 -9.64 -4.45 -0.60
N GLY A 50 -9.28 -3.26 -1.07
CA GLY A 50 -7.88 -2.89 -1.35
C GLY A 50 -6.99 -2.97 -0.11
N ILE A 51 -7.47 -2.45 1.03
CA ILE A 51 -6.77 -2.54 2.32
C ILE A 51 -6.60 -4.01 2.73
N THR A 52 -7.67 -4.82 2.67
CA THR A 52 -7.63 -6.23 3.06
C THR A 52 -6.65 -7.02 2.21
N LEU A 53 -6.65 -6.82 0.89
CA LEU A 53 -5.71 -7.46 -0.02
C LEU A 53 -4.27 -7.03 0.27
N SER A 54 -4.03 -5.74 0.50
CA SER A 54 -2.69 -5.22 0.83
C SER A 54 -2.17 -5.80 2.15
N VAL A 55 -3.00 -5.87 3.19
CA VAL A 55 -2.67 -6.51 4.46
C VAL A 55 -2.33 -7.99 4.22
N THR A 56 -3.13 -8.71 3.42
CA THR A 56 -2.90 -10.12 3.10
C THR A 56 -1.55 -10.34 2.42
N VAL A 57 -1.14 -9.45 1.51
CA VAL A 57 0.17 -9.54 0.85
C VAL A 57 1.32 -9.40 1.86
N TYR A 58 1.25 -8.42 2.78
CA TYR A 58 2.27 -8.26 3.81
C TYR A 58 2.32 -9.44 4.78
N LEU A 59 1.17 -9.97 5.19
CA LEU A 59 1.10 -11.14 6.07
C LEU A 59 1.67 -12.39 5.37
N ALA A 60 1.32 -12.62 4.10
CA ALA A 60 1.84 -13.72 3.32
C ALA A 60 3.37 -13.63 3.15
N LEU A 61 3.88 -12.43 2.90
CA LEU A 61 5.33 -12.19 2.82
C LEU A 61 6.05 -12.57 4.13
N GLY A 62 5.52 -12.13 5.28
CA GLY A 62 6.13 -12.44 6.57
C GLY A 62 6.12 -13.94 6.89
N ILE A 63 5.01 -14.64 6.62
CA ILE A 63 4.92 -16.10 6.79
C ILE A 63 5.89 -16.82 5.84
N PHE A 64 6.01 -16.35 4.60
CA PHE A 64 6.96 -16.89 3.64
C PHE A 64 8.40 -16.75 4.14
N LEU A 65 8.79 -15.56 4.62
CA LEU A 65 10.13 -15.31 5.17
C LEU A 65 10.43 -16.19 6.40
N ALA A 66 9.40 -16.46 7.24
CA ALA A 66 9.55 -17.37 8.36
C ALA A 66 9.83 -18.81 7.92
N ARG A 67 9.17 -19.27 6.84
CA ARG A 67 9.36 -20.62 6.28
C ARG A 67 10.67 -20.76 5.51
N ASP A 68 11.15 -19.70 4.89
CA ASP A 68 12.44 -19.65 4.16
C ASP A 68 13.66 -19.57 5.10
N GLY A 69 13.47 -19.57 6.41
CA GLY A 69 14.55 -19.53 7.40
C GLY A 69 15.27 -18.18 7.48
N THR A 70 14.64 -17.11 7.04
CA THR A 70 15.20 -15.75 7.09
C THR A 70 15.47 -15.35 8.53
N SER A 71 16.62 -14.70 8.80
CA SER A 71 16.94 -14.17 10.12
C SER A 71 16.03 -12.99 10.50
N GLU A 72 15.63 -12.90 11.77
CA GLU A 72 14.72 -11.84 12.26
C GLU A 72 15.24 -10.42 11.96
N SER A 73 16.56 -10.23 12.03
CA SER A 73 17.20 -8.95 11.73
C SER A 73 17.01 -8.47 10.29
N ARG A 74 16.72 -9.37 9.35
CA ARG A 74 16.49 -9.05 7.93
C ARG A 74 15.03 -8.81 7.58
N VAL A 75 14.11 -9.26 8.42
CA VAL A 75 12.67 -9.19 8.13
C VAL A 75 12.17 -7.74 8.10
N LEU A 76 12.56 -6.96 9.11
CA LEU A 76 12.14 -5.56 9.22
C LEU A 76 12.66 -4.72 8.04
N PRO A 77 13.96 -4.73 7.65
CA PRO A 77 14.41 -4.00 6.46
C PRO A 77 13.75 -4.49 5.16
N ILE A 78 13.39 -5.76 5.04
CA ILE A 78 12.63 -6.26 3.88
C ILE A 78 11.24 -5.66 3.85
N GLY A 79 10.51 -5.67 4.97
CA GLY A 79 9.19 -5.06 5.08
C GLY A 79 9.21 -3.56 4.76
N VAL A 80 10.22 -2.85 5.24
CA VAL A 80 10.47 -1.44 4.92
C VAL A 80 10.72 -1.25 3.42
N ALA A 81 11.60 -2.06 2.81
CA ALA A 81 11.93 -1.95 1.40
C ALA A 81 10.70 -2.21 0.49
N VAL A 82 9.87 -3.21 0.84
CA VAL A 82 8.61 -3.48 0.13
C VAL A 82 7.65 -2.31 0.30
N GLY A 83 7.51 -1.78 1.51
CA GLY A 83 6.66 -0.61 1.79
C GLY A 83 7.11 0.64 1.04
N LEU A 84 8.43 0.90 0.99
CA LEU A 84 9.00 2.01 0.22
C LEU A 84 8.69 1.87 -1.27
N GLY A 85 8.98 0.71 -1.87
CA GLY A 85 8.74 0.47 -3.29
C GLY A 85 7.26 0.57 -3.65
N ALA A 86 6.39 -0.12 -2.91
CA ALA A 86 4.95 -0.10 -3.14
C ALA A 86 4.34 1.29 -2.89
N GLY A 87 4.74 1.96 -1.81
CA GLY A 87 4.26 3.29 -1.43
C GLY A 87 4.67 4.36 -2.43
N PHE A 88 5.92 4.34 -2.91
CA PHE A 88 6.41 5.31 -3.88
C PHE A 88 5.76 5.12 -5.25
N ILE A 89 5.81 3.89 -5.80
CA ILE A 89 5.26 3.60 -7.13
C ILE A 89 3.74 3.79 -7.12
N GLY A 90 3.04 3.18 -6.14
CA GLY A 90 1.58 3.29 -6.00
C GLY A 90 1.14 4.73 -5.71
N GLY A 91 1.87 5.45 -4.86
CA GLY A 91 1.62 6.86 -4.56
C GLY A 91 1.79 7.76 -5.78
N ALA A 92 2.85 7.56 -6.58
CA ALA A 92 3.09 8.32 -7.80
C ALA A 92 2.00 8.07 -8.86
N ILE A 93 1.59 6.82 -9.06
CA ILE A 93 0.50 6.46 -9.97
C ILE A 93 -0.81 7.14 -9.53
N ARG A 94 -1.18 7.03 -8.24
CA ARG A 94 -2.38 7.69 -7.70
C ARG A 94 -2.31 9.21 -7.84
N ALA A 95 -1.16 9.83 -7.53
CA ALA A 95 -0.94 11.26 -7.69
C ALA A 95 -1.13 11.70 -9.14
N SER A 96 -0.63 10.93 -10.13
CA SER A 96 -0.83 11.24 -11.55
C SER A 96 -2.29 11.18 -11.98
N LEU A 97 -3.05 10.20 -11.48
CA LEU A 97 -4.47 10.04 -11.78
C LEU A 97 -5.34 11.17 -11.21
N ILE A 98 -5.04 11.63 -9.99
CA ILE A 98 -5.83 12.70 -9.32
C ILE A 98 -5.35 14.12 -9.68
N ARG A 99 -4.24 14.25 -10.41
CA ARG A 99 -3.60 15.54 -10.71
C ARG A 99 -4.54 16.54 -11.39
N ALA A 100 -5.30 16.08 -12.40
CA ALA A 100 -6.22 16.95 -13.14
C ALA A 100 -7.33 17.48 -12.22
N TYR A 101 -7.97 16.57 -11.47
CA TYR A 101 -9.02 16.92 -10.51
C TYR A 101 -8.53 17.89 -9.43
N LEU A 102 -7.37 17.63 -8.82
CA LEU A 102 -6.78 18.51 -7.82
C LEU A 102 -6.40 19.86 -8.41
N GLY A 103 -5.87 19.91 -9.65
CA GLY A 103 -5.53 21.13 -10.34
C GLY A 103 -6.76 22.03 -10.53
N ASP A 104 -7.86 21.46 -10.99
CA ASP A 104 -9.13 22.20 -11.16
C ASP A 104 -9.68 22.72 -9.82
N VAL A 105 -9.66 21.88 -8.78
CA VAL A 105 -10.14 22.28 -7.45
C VAL A 105 -9.27 23.41 -6.90
N LEU A 106 -7.94 23.24 -6.88
CA LEU A 106 -7.02 24.25 -6.32
C LEU A 106 -7.08 25.57 -7.09
N THR A 107 -7.21 25.53 -8.42
CA THR A 107 -7.34 26.73 -9.24
C THR A 107 -8.62 27.51 -8.93
N ARG A 108 -9.75 26.83 -8.69
CA ARG A 108 -11.01 27.48 -8.28
C ARG A 108 -10.88 28.25 -6.96
N TYR A 109 -10.01 27.82 -6.08
CA TYR A 109 -9.73 28.49 -4.80
C TYR A 109 -8.52 29.45 -4.83
N GLY A 110 -7.93 29.70 -6.01
CA GLY A 110 -6.74 30.55 -6.14
C GLY A 110 -5.46 29.91 -5.60
N LEU A 111 -5.43 28.60 -5.39
CA LEU A 111 -4.33 27.84 -4.78
C LEU A 111 -3.59 26.95 -5.80
N GLY A 112 -3.69 27.25 -7.11
CA GLY A 112 -3.11 26.44 -8.18
C GLY A 112 -1.60 26.19 -8.03
N GLU A 113 -0.86 27.15 -7.47
CA GLU A 113 0.58 27.04 -7.21
C GLU A 113 0.93 25.93 -6.21
N LEU A 114 0.00 25.54 -5.34
CA LEU A 114 0.21 24.50 -4.34
C LEU A 114 0.03 23.07 -4.88
N LEU A 115 -0.34 22.90 -6.15
CA LEU A 115 -0.60 21.59 -6.74
C LEU A 115 0.59 20.63 -6.57
N ILE A 116 1.80 21.07 -6.89
CA ILE A 116 3.00 20.25 -6.82
C ILE A 116 3.28 19.85 -5.37
N VAL A 117 3.17 20.79 -4.44
CA VAL A 117 3.39 20.54 -3.02
C VAL A 117 2.35 19.54 -2.49
N THR A 118 1.08 19.72 -2.85
CA THR A 118 0.00 18.82 -2.44
C THR A 118 0.23 17.39 -2.95
N LEU A 119 0.63 17.24 -4.22
CA LEU A 119 0.95 15.93 -4.78
C LEU A 119 2.17 15.29 -4.11
N ALA A 120 3.22 16.07 -3.83
CA ALA A 120 4.41 15.58 -3.14
C ALA A 120 4.09 15.12 -1.71
N VAL A 121 3.30 15.88 -0.96
CA VAL A 121 2.82 15.49 0.39
C VAL A 121 1.97 14.22 0.31
N PHE A 122 1.10 14.10 -0.67
CA PHE A 122 0.29 12.90 -0.88
C PHE A 122 1.15 11.65 -1.11
N VAL A 123 2.19 11.75 -1.97
CA VAL A 123 3.12 10.64 -2.22
C VAL A 123 3.92 10.32 -0.96
N ALA A 124 4.44 11.32 -0.26
CA ALA A 124 5.19 11.13 0.98
C ALA A 124 4.36 10.43 2.06
N PHE A 125 3.09 10.82 2.21
CA PHE A 125 2.16 10.18 3.13
C PHE A 125 1.88 8.72 2.73
N SER A 126 1.66 8.45 1.45
CA SER A 126 1.48 7.10 0.92
C SER A 126 2.69 6.21 1.23
N VAL A 127 3.90 6.74 1.05
CA VAL A 127 5.15 6.03 1.40
C VAL A 127 5.22 5.75 2.90
N ALA A 128 4.96 6.74 3.75
CA ALA A 128 5.02 6.60 5.20
C ALA A 128 4.07 5.51 5.71
N VAL A 129 2.82 5.52 5.24
CA VAL A 129 1.81 4.51 5.61
C VAL A 129 2.22 3.11 5.12
N SER A 130 2.69 3.00 3.86
CA SER A 130 3.12 1.72 3.30
C SER A 130 4.35 1.15 4.01
N VAL A 131 5.30 2.00 4.41
CA VAL A 131 6.48 1.59 5.18
C VAL A 131 6.07 1.11 6.57
N ALA A 132 5.21 1.85 7.27
CA ALA A 132 4.72 1.46 8.59
C ALA A 132 3.96 0.13 8.54
N ALA A 133 3.07 -0.05 7.56
CA ALA A 133 2.35 -1.30 7.36
C ALA A 133 3.30 -2.45 6.96
N GLY A 134 4.21 -2.20 6.01
CA GLY A 134 5.18 -3.19 5.55
C GLY A 134 6.10 -3.69 6.66
N ALA A 135 6.64 -2.78 7.47
CA ALA A 135 7.49 -3.14 8.61
C ALA A 135 6.72 -3.93 9.66
N SER A 136 5.57 -3.41 10.11
CA SER A 136 4.81 -3.98 11.23
C SER A 136 4.15 -5.30 10.87
N LEU A 137 3.39 -5.37 9.77
CA LEU A 137 2.63 -6.55 9.38
C LEU A 137 3.54 -7.71 8.98
N THR A 138 4.62 -7.41 8.21
CA THR A 138 5.59 -8.45 7.83
C THR A 138 6.31 -9.01 9.05
N TRP A 139 6.69 -8.16 10.01
CA TRP A 139 7.34 -8.62 11.23
C TRP A 139 6.42 -9.43 12.15
N LEU A 140 5.18 -8.97 12.34
CA LEU A 140 4.18 -9.69 13.16
C LEU A 140 3.86 -11.07 12.57
N SER A 141 3.61 -11.14 11.26
CA SER A 141 3.31 -12.40 10.60
C SER A 141 4.52 -13.34 10.53
N PHE A 142 5.73 -12.81 10.42
CA PHE A 142 6.95 -13.57 10.53
C PHE A 142 7.07 -14.25 11.90
N ARG A 143 6.83 -13.51 12.99
CA ARG A 143 6.83 -14.08 14.34
C ARG A 143 5.76 -15.15 14.52
N ALA A 144 4.57 -14.92 14.03
CA ALA A 144 3.47 -15.89 14.07
C ALA A 144 3.77 -17.16 13.23
N GLY A 145 4.50 -17.01 12.14
CA GLY A 145 4.88 -18.12 11.24
C GLY A 145 6.03 -18.99 11.75
N ARG A 146 6.78 -18.54 12.77
CA ARG A 146 7.83 -19.34 13.40
C ARG A 146 7.22 -20.49 14.18
N ARG A 147 7.56 -21.73 13.82
CA ARG A 147 7.17 -22.90 14.62
C ARG A 147 7.91 -22.86 15.96
N PRO A 148 7.24 -23.14 17.11
CA PRO A 148 7.95 -23.34 18.36
C PRO A 148 8.95 -24.47 18.22
N PRO A 149 10.12 -24.40 18.91
CA PRO A 149 11.10 -25.48 18.92
C PRO A 149 10.40 -26.77 19.38
N ARG A 150 10.59 -27.87 18.63
CA ARG A 150 10.07 -29.18 19.06
C ARG A 150 10.72 -29.52 20.40
N PRO A 151 9.93 -29.94 21.42
CA PRO A 151 10.51 -30.43 22.65
C PRO A 151 11.46 -31.60 22.33
N ARG A 152 12.66 -31.57 22.87
CA ARG A 152 13.61 -32.66 22.72
C ARG A 152 12.98 -33.90 23.35
N PRO A 153 13.03 -35.09 22.72
CA PRO A 153 12.60 -36.31 23.37
C PRO A 153 13.42 -36.52 24.65
N PRO A 154 12.83 -36.97 25.74
CA PRO A 154 13.57 -37.33 26.95
C PRO A 154 14.63 -38.38 26.61
N SER A 155 15.86 -38.13 27.01
CA SER A 155 17.00 -39.04 26.90
C SER A 155 16.85 -40.23 27.83
#